data_1bb4ef049bdf824a5f7880aa4fc17700
#
_entry.id   1bb4ef049bdf824a5f7880aa4fc17700
#
_cell.length_a   1.000
_cell.length_b   1.000
_cell.length_c   1.000
_cell.angle_alpha   90.00
_cell.angle_beta   90.00
_cell.angle_gamma   90.00
#
_symmetry.space_group_name_H-M   'P 1'
#
loop_
_entity.id
_entity.type
_entity.pdbx_description
1 polymer ?
#
loop_
_entity_poly.entity_id
_entity_poly.type
_entity_poly.pdbx_seq_one_letter_code
_entity_poly.pdbx_strand_id
1 'polypeptide(L)'
;TDTCNLVIASSTGIAAELERIIDLEYPQYVNNPDIEIKISGCMNACGQHNMYSIGFQGMSIRTKNKMVAPALQVLLGGGNFGNGNGRYADKVIKIPSKRGPEALRLIFNDYEANGFGKTYAEYYEEKGQTYFYDFLKPLADIEDLKPEDYIDWGSNENYEKAIGVGECAGVIIDLVATLFFESQEKIENAKAAFDNKKWAVSIYHSYSSIINSAKALLIADNKKTNTHIGIINDFDENYVRSGKIDLIGTFEDFVLQINKNEPTEAFAKKYLVDTRLFLEKVEAYRKLELQ
;
A
#
# COMPACT_ATOMS: atom_id res chain seq x y z
N THR A 1 -3.34 1.06 -14.71
CA THR A 1 -4.45 1.31 -15.65
C THR A 1 -5.35 2.39 -15.10
N ASP A 2 -5.82 3.30 -15.94
CA ASP A 2 -6.65 4.45 -15.53
C ASP A 2 -8.08 4.04 -15.12
N THR A 3 -8.41 2.77 -15.24
CA THR A 3 -9.65 2.17 -14.75
C THR A 3 -9.62 1.84 -13.25
N CYS A 4 -8.46 1.91 -12.61
CA CYS A 4 -8.31 1.58 -11.19
C CYS A 4 -8.48 2.83 -10.31
N ASN A 5 -9.38 2.80 -9.34
CA ASN A 5 -9.61 3.89 -8.39
C ASN A 5 -8.40 4.23 -7.48
N LEU A 6 -7.32 3.42 -7.52
CA LEU A 6 -6.06 3.67 -6.82
C LEU A 6 -5.02 4.38 -7.68
N VAL A 7 -5.31 4.68 -8.92
CA VAL A 7 -4.41 5.43 -9.81
C VAL A 7 -4.12 6.80 -9.20
N ILE A 8 -2.83 7.13 -9.13
CA ILE A 8 -2.36 8.43 -8.63
C ILE A 8 -2.04 9.36 -9.80
N ALA A 9 -1.49 8.82 -10.91
CA ALA A 9 -1.27 9.54 -12.16
C ALA A 9 -1.52 8.61 -13.35
N SER A 10 -2.00 9.18 -14.46
CA SER A 10 -2.40 8.43 -15.65
C SER A 10 -1.23 7.64 -16.24
N SER A 11 -1.32 6.31 -16.20
CA SER A 11 -0.33 5.42 -16.79
C SER A 11 -0.56 5.21 -18.28
N THR A 12 -1.81 5.14 -18.73
CA THR A 12 -2.14 4.96 -20.14
C THR A 12 -1.91 6.23 -20.95
N GLY A 13 -2.21 7.40 -20.39
CA GLY A 13 -1.97 8.67 -21.06
C GLY A 13 -0.48 8.95 -21.28
N ILE A 14 0.37 8.76 -20.26
CA ILE A 14 1.81 8.91 -20.43
C ILE A 14 2.39 7.82 -21.35
N ALA A 15 1.90 6.57 -21.27
CA ALA A 15 2.36 5.48 -22.13
C ALA A 15 2.16 5.82 -23.62
N ALA A 16 0.97 6.31 -23.98
CA ALA A 16 0.67 6.70 -25.36
C ALA A 16 1.62 7.81 -25.87
N GLU A 17 1.95 8.78 -25.01
CA GLU A 17 2.89 9.84 -25.41
C GLU A 17 4.32 9.33 -25.53
N LEU A 18 4.79 8.45 -24.62
CA LEU A 18 6.13 7.87 -24.74
C LEU A 18 6.23 6.96 -25.96
N GLU A 19 5.21 6.15 -26.26
CA GLU A 19 5.15 5.34 -27.48
C GLU A 19 5.27 6.22 -28.73
N ARG A 20 4.49 7.31 -28.80
CA ARG A 20 4.57 8.26 -29.92
C ARG A 20 5.98 8.84 -30.10
N ILE A 21 6.67 9.17 -29.00
CA ILE A 21 8.04 9.70 -29.05
C ILE A 21 9.02 8.62 -29.56
N ILE A 22 8.89 7.39 -29.08
CA ILE A 22 9.75 6.29 -29.49
C ILE A 22 9.57 6.02 -30.97
N ASP A 23 8.35 5.93 -31.46
CA ASP A 23 8.06 5.68 -32.88
C ASP A 23 8.63 6.77 -33.80
N LEU A 24 8.57 8.03 -33.38
CA LEU A 24 8.98 9.16 -34.20
C LEU A 24 10.45 9.52 -34.07
N GLU A 25 11.01 9.48 -32.88
CA GLU A 25 12.32 10.01 -32.56
C GLU A 25 13.38 8.91 -32.33
N TYR A 26 12.95 7.71 -31.90
CA TYR A 26 13.83 6.59 -31.53
C TYR A 26 13.36 5.25 -32.12
N PRO A 27 13.08 5.14 -33.42
CA PRO A 27 12.52 3.92 -34.02
C PRO A 27 13.41 2.68 -33.83
N GLN A 28 14.72 2.86 -33.57
CA GLN A 28 15.69 1.78 -33.29
C GLN A 28 15.38 1.07 -31.95
N TYR A 29 14.59 1.67 -31.04
CA TYR A 29 14.21 1.06 -29.78
C TYR A 29 12.82 0.41 -29.82
N VAL A 30 12.10 0.53 -30.92
CA VAL A 30 10.84 -0.20 -31.13
C VAL A 30 11.14 -1.69 -31.18
N ASN A 31 10.52 -2.46 -30.26
CA ASN A 31 10.76 -3.91 -30.10
C ASN A 31 12.24 -4.28 -29.77
N ASN A 32 13.02 -3.38 -29.22
CA ASN A 32 14.36 -3.70 -28.76
C ASN A 32 14.29 -4.53 -27.46
N PRO A 33 14.84 -5.76 -27.43
CA PRO A 33 14.76 -6.63 -26.26
C PRO A 33 15.62 -6.15 -25.08
N ASP A 34 16.60 -5.26 -25.31
CA ASP A 34 17.51 -4.75 -24.27
C ASP A 34 16.91 -3.58 -23.48
N ILE A 35 15.88 -2.93 -24.03
CA ILE A 35 15.24 -1.77 -23.39
C ILE A 35 13.73 -1.98 -23.35
N GLU A 36 13.23 -2.26 -22.18
CA GLU A 36 11.80 -2.34 -21.92
C GLU A 36 11.35 -1.23 -20.98
N ILE A 37 10.27 -0.54 -21.36
CA ILE A 37 9.66 0.53 -20.57
C ILE A 37 8.36 0.02 -19.97
N LYS A 38 8.20 0.16 -18.67
CA LYS A 38 6.98 -0.25 -17.95
C LYS A 38 6.45 0.88 -17.09
N ILE A 39 5.14 1.06 -17.10
CA ILE A 39 4.48 2.16 -16.42
C ILE A 39 3.35 1.62 -15.54
N SER A 40 3.28 2.13 -14.32
CA SER A 40 2.15 1.88 -13.41
C SER A 40 1.62 3.21 -12.88
N GLY A 41 0.31 3.34 -12.78
CA GLY A 41 -0.34 4.56 -12.28
C GLY A 41 -0.22 4.79 -10.78
N CYS A 42 0.32 3.84 -10.00
CA CYS A 42 0.56 3.93 -8.57
C CYS A 42 1.63 2.95 -8.09
N MET A 43 1.87 2.92 -6.77
CA MET A 43 2.89 2.06 -6.15
C MET A 43 2.60 0.55 -6.19
N ASN A 44 1.38 0.13 -6.51
CA ASN A 44 0.99 -1.30 -6.54
C ASN A 44 1.65 -2.08 -7.69
N ALA A 45 2.38 -1.42 -8.58
CA ALA A 45 3.23 -2.02 -9.60
C ALA A 45 2.51 -2.99 -10.56
N CYS A 46 1.21 -2.82 -10.80
CA CYS A 46 0.44 -3.67 -11.72
C CYS A 46 1.02 -3.70 -13.14
N GLY A 47 1.68 -2.62 -13.59
CA GLY A 47 2.43 -2.55 -14.84
C GLY A 47 3.90 -2.97 -14.71
N GLN A 48 4.32 -3.54 -13.57
CA GLN A 48 5.67 -4.07 -13.35
C GLN A 48 6.80 -3.04 -13.55
N HIS A 49 6.54 -1.76 -13.28
CA HIS A 49 7.47 -0.65 -13.51
C HIS A 49 8.83 -0.80 -12.83
N ASN A 50 8.94 -1.66 -11.82
CA ASN A 50 10.16 -1.88 -11.05
C ASN A 50 10.98 -3.10 -11.51
N MET A 51 10.53 -3.83 -12.54
CA MET A 51 11.15 -5.09 -12.98
C MET A 51 11.90 -4.99 -14.32
N TYR A 52 11.90 -3.80 -14.95
CA TYR A 52 12.42 -3.61 -16.30
C TYR A 52 13.39 -2.43 -16.40
N SER A 53 13.99 -2.25 -17.59
CA SER A 53 15.09 -1.32 -17.85
C SER A 53 14.76 0.12 -17.45
N ILE A 54 13.56 0.60 -17.81
CA ILE A 54 13.07 1.94 -17.51
C ILE A 54 11.64 1.80 -16.95
N GLY A 55 11.42 2.31 -15.75
CA GLY A 55 10.16 2.31 -15.08
C GLY A 55 9.62 3.69 -14.77
N PHE A 56 8.29 3.88 -14.90
CA PHE A 56 7.60 5.06 -14.40
C PHE A 56 6.47 4.67 -13.46
N GLN A 57 6.51 5.20 -12.25
CA GLN A 57 5.47 4.98 -11.24
C GLN A 57 4.69 6.27 -11.01
N GLY A 58 3.38 6.23 -11.21
CA GLY A 58 2.48 7.35 -10.92
C GLY A 58 2.53 7.77 -9.46
N MET A 59 2.71 9.06 -9.26
CA MET A 59 2.79 9.73 -7.97
C MET A 59 2.12 11.10 -8.01
N SER A 60 2.14 11.82 -6.90
CA SER A 60 1.77 13.23 -6.83
C SER A 60 2.88 14.04 -6.15
N ILE A 61 3.00 15.31 -6.52
CA ILE A 61 3.90 16.29 -5.90
C ILE A 61 3.05 17.41 -5.30
N ARG A 62 3.33 17.77 -4.05
CA ARG A 62 2.78 18.97 -3.43
C ARG A 62 3.71 20.15 -3.68
N THR A 63 3.17 21.20 -4.25
CA THR A 63 3.90 22.46 -4.51
C THR A 63 3.90 23.38 -3.31
N LYS A 64 4.76 24.40 -3.32
CA LYS A 64 4.83 25.45 -2.26
C LYS A 64 3.48 26.16 -2.06
N ASN A 65 2.68 26.30 -3.13
CA ASN A 65 1.36 26.94 -3.09
C ASN A 65 0.26 26.00 -2.57
N LYS A 66 0.61 24.87 -1.96
CA LYS A 66 -0.29 23.83 -1.45
C LYS A 66 -1.11 23.13 -2.54
N MET A 67 -0.91 23.44 -3.80
CA MET A 67 -1.49 22.70 -4.93
C MET A 67 -0.82 21.35 -5.09
N VAL A 68 -1.50 20.42 -5.75
CA VAL A 68 -0.98 19.08 -6.03
C VAL A 68 -0.90 18.91 -7.54
N ALA A 69 0.23 18.43 -8.04
CA ALA A 69 0.44 18.11 -9.44
C ALA A 69 0.68 16.60 -9.62
N PRO A 70 0.28 16.01 -10.76
CA PRO A 70 0.63 14.64 -11.11
C PRO A 70 2.13 14.51 -11.32
N ALA A 71 2.71 13.39 -10.89
CA ALA A 71 4.14 13.15 -10.92
C ALA A 71 4.47 11.72 -11.30
N LEU A 72 5.71 11.49 -11.66
CA LEU A 72 6.29 10.19 -11.95
C LEU A 72 7.54 9.97 -11.10
N GLN A 73 7.63 8.82 -10.44
CA GLN A 73 8.92 8.31 -9.97
C GLN A 73 9.58 7.61 -11.15
N VAL A 74 10.74 8.06 -11.52
CA VAL A 74 11.62 7.39 -12.53
C VAL A 74 12.39 6.29 -11.82
N LEU A 75 12.35 5.09 -12.41
CA LEU A 75 13.09 3.93 -11.95
C LEU A 75 13.94 3.40 -13.09
N LEU A 76 15.19 3.06 -12.84
CA LEU A 76 16.13 2.62 -13.89
C LEU A 76 16.90 1.38 -13.46
N GLY A 77 17.35 0.61 -14.45
CA GLY A 77 18.30 -0.48 -14.29
C GLY A 77 17.71 -1.80 -13.80
N GLY A 78 16.39 -1.97 -13.85
CA GLY A 78 15.76 -3.27 -13.63
C GLY A 78 15.92 -4.20 -14.84
N GLY A 79 15.64 -5.48 -14.66
CA GLY A 79 15.65 -6.44 -15.75
C GLY A 79 15.82 -7.88 -15.32
N ASN A 80 15.52 -8.79 -16.24
CA ASN A 80 15.84 -10.20 -16.15
C ASN A 80 17.07 -10.48 -17.04
N PHE A 81 18.18 -10.84 -16.42
CA PHE A 81 19.45 -11.03 -17.12
C PHE A 81 19.71 -12.51 -17.50
N GLY A 82 18.71 -13.36 -17.36
CA GLY A 82 18.79 -14.79 -17.65
C GLY A 82 19.45 -15.62 -16.52
N ASN A 83 19.42 -16.94 -16.66
CA ASN A 83 20.02 -17.88 -15.70
C ASN A 83 19.58 -17.70 -14.23
N GLY A 84 18.37 -17.20 -14.02
CA GLY A 84 17.84 -16.91 -12.68
C GLY A 84 18.35 -15.60 -12.06
N ASN A 85 19.12 -14.80 -12.80
CA ASN A 85 19.58 -13.51 -12.37
C ASN A 85 18.63 -12.41 -12.82
N GLY A 86 18.31 -11.51 -11.92
CA GLY A 86 17.47 -10.33 -12.20
C GLY A 86 17.64 -9.28 -11.12
N ARG A 87 17.22 -8.06 -11.44
CA ARG A 87 17.30 -6.94 -10.52
C ARG A 87 16.05 -6.09 -10.60
N TYR A 88 15.61 -5.57 -9.45
CA TYR A 88 14.63 -4.48 -9.42
C TYR A 88 15.30 -3.17 -9.80
N ALA A 89 14.55 -2.32 -10.53
CA ALA A 89 14.99 -0.99 -10.88
C ALA A 89 15.16 -0.10 -9.64
N ASP A 90 16.21 0.70 -9.63
CA ASP A 90 16.45 1.69 -8.58
C ASP A 90 15.53 2.90 -8.74
N LYS A 91 14.97 3.39 -7.63
CA LYS A 91 14.21 4.65 -7.62
C LYS A 91 15.17 5.82 -7.75
N VAL A 92 15.27 6.40 -8.96
CA VAL A 92 16.23 7.46 -9.25
C VAL A 92 15.71 8.81 -8.81
N ILE A 93 14.58 9.28 -9.36
CA ILE A 93 14.11 10.64 -9.10
C ILE A 93 12.61 10.76 -9.32
N LYS A 94 11.96 11.68 -8.59
CA LYS A 94 10.56 12.05 -8.80
C LYS A 94 10.48 13.37 -9.56
N ILE A 95 9.71 13.39 -10.65
CA ILE A 95 9.52 14.52 -11.55
C ILE A 95 8.04 14.81 -11.78
N PRO A 96 7.63 16.04 -12.15
CA PRO A 96 6.30 16.31 -12.68
C PRO A 96 5.97 15.41 -13.87
N SER A 97 4.73 14.93 -13.96
CA SER A 97 4.32 13.92 -14.96
C SER A 97 4.54 14.41 -16.41
N LYS A 98 4.31 15.69 -16.68
CA LYS A 98 4.52 16.29 -18.01
C LYS A 98 5.99 16.29 -18.45
N ARG A 99 6.95 16.11 -17.55
CA ARG A 99 8.37 16.01 -17.88
C ARG A 99 8.84 14.58 -18.15
N GLY A 100 7.95 13.58 -18.09
CA GLY A 100 8.26 12.20 -18.46
C GLY A 100 8.85 12.03 -19.86
N PRO A 101 8.27 12.66 -20.90
CA PRO A 101 8.82 12.67 -22.25
C PRO A 101 10.26 13.21 -22.35
N GLU A 102 10.55 14.29 -21.64
CA GLU A 102 11.89 14.87 -21.61
C GLU A 102 12.88 13.96 -20.88
N ALA A 103 12.46 13.35 -19.78
CA ALA A 103 13.29 12.36 -19.07
C ALA A 103 13.66 11.18 -19.98
N LEU A 104 12.71 10.66 -20.77
CA LEU A 104 12.99 9.59 -21.73
C LEU A 104 14.01 10.03 -22.80
N ARG A 105 13.84 11.21 -23.40
CA ARG A 105 14.79 11.75 -24.38
C ARG A 105 16.19 11.89 -23.79
N LEU A 106 16.30 12.44 -22.61
CA LEU A 106 17.59 12.59 -21.94
C LEU A 106 18.24 11.23 -21.69
N ILE A 107 17.50 10.23 -21.21
CA ILE A 107 18.01 8.88 -20.94
C ILE A 107 18.48 8.22 -22.25
N PHE A 108 17.71 8.30 -23.34
CA PHE A 108 18.07 7.69 -24.61
C PHE A 108 19.25 8.39 -25.27
N ASN A 109 19.26 9.71 -25.32
CA ASN A 109 20.37 10.48 -25.89
C ASN A 109 21.70 10.24 -25.15
N ASP A 110 21.61 10.12 -23.81
CA ASP A 110 22.78 9.82 -23.00
C ASP A 110 23.29 8.40 -23.23
N TYR A 111 22.39 7.42 -23.34
CA TYR A 111 22.76 6.04 -23.67
C TYR A 111 23.38 5.94 -25.10
N GLU A 112 22.81 6.60 -26.09
CA GLU A 112 23.36 6.63 -27.44
C GLU A 112 24.75 7.25 -27.48
N ALA A 113 24.95 8.34 -26.76
CA ALA A 113 26.24 9.05 -26.74
C ALA A 113 27.34 8.30 -25.97
N ASN A 114 26.97 7.58 -24.89
CA ASN A 114 27.93 7.08 -23.91
C ASN A 114 27.89 5.55 -23.71
N GLY A 115 26.93 4.84 -24.29
CA GLY A 115 26.76 3.39 -24.13
C GLY A 115 27.82 2.51 -24.79
N PHE A 116 28.44 3.01 -25.88
CA PHE A 116 29.59 2.37 -26.56
C PHE A 116 29.41 0.87 -26.85
N GLY A 117 28.23 0.46 -27.35
CA GLY A 117 27.93 -0.93 -27.70
C GLY A 117 27.61 -1.87 -26.52
N LYS A 118 27.45 -1.31 -25.33
CA LYS A 118 26.92 -2.04 -24.16
C LYS A 118 25.40 -2.16 -24.24
N THR A 119 24.85 -3.21 -23.63
CA THR A 119 23.40 -3.24 -23.32
C THR A 119 23.05 -2.11 -22.36
N TYR A 120 21.78 -1.72 -22.32
CA TYR A 120 21.35 -0.67 -21.38
C TYR A 120 21.60 -1.08 -19.91
N ALA A 121 21.45 -2.36 -19.60
CA ALA A 121 21.70 -2.87 -18.25
C ALA A 121 23.17 -2.71 -17.84
N GLU A 122 24.11 -3.06 -18.71
CA GLU A 122 25.55 -2.88 -18.49
C GLU A 122 25.92 -1.41 -18.37
N TYR A 123 25.33 -0.57 -19.20
CA TYR A 123 25.53 0.88 -19.15
C TYR A 123 25.03 1.47 -17.82
N TYR A 124 23.82 1.10 -17.41
CA TYR A 124 23.28 1.55 -16.14
C TYR A 124 24.15 1.09 -14.95
N GLU A 125 24.61 -0.15 -14.96
CA GLU A 125 25.43 -0.69 -13.88
C GLU A 125 26.78 0.02 -13.75
N GLU A 126 27.38 0.39 -14.90
CA GLU A 126 28.64 1.15 -14.91
C GLU A 126 28.47 2.57 -14.38
N LYS A 127 27.41 3.27 -14.79
CA LYS A 127 27.16 4.67 -14.38
C LYS A 127 26.63 4.78 -12.96
N GLY A 128 25.73 3.89 -12.58
CA GLY A 128 25.11 3.81 -11.27
C GLY A 128 24.00 4.85 -11.04
N GLN A 129 23.21 4.61 -10.00
CA GLN A 129 22.04 5.41 -9.65
C GLN A 129 22.33 6.90 -9.47
N THR A 130 23.45 7.24 -8.83
CA THR A 130 23.82 8.65 -8.53
C THR A 130 24.04 9.46 -9.80
N TYR A 131 24.67 8.87 -10.82
CA TYR A 131 24.86 9.52 -12.11
C TYR A 131 23.51 9.94 -12.72
N PHE A 132 22.57 9.01 -12.81
CA PHE A 132 21.25 9.29 -13.36
C PHE A 132 20.43 10.26 -12.50
N TYR A 133 20.58 10.22 -11.18
CA TYR A 133 19.97 11.19 -10.30
C TYR A 133 20.45 12.61 -10.58
N ASP A 134 21.77 12.83 -10.65
CA ASP A 134 22.34 14.16 -10.89
C ASP A 134 21.99 14.67 -12.29
N PHE A 135 22.00 13.79 -13.27
CA PHE A 135 21.67 14.07 -14.66
C PHE A 135 20.19 14.47 -14.85
N LEU A 136 19.25 13.79 -14.16
CA LEU A 136 17.82 14.07 -14.27
C LEU A 136 17.33 15.12 -13.26
N LYS A 137 18.18 15.54 -12.32
CA LYS A 137 17.81 16.48 -11.24
C LYS A 137 17.18 17.78 -11.71
N PRO A 138 17.58 18.41 -12.83
CA PRO A 138 16.91 19.62 -13.33
C PRO A 138 15.42 19.42 -13.60
N LEU A 139 14.98 18.20 -13.97
CA LEU A 139 13.57 17.90 -14.20
C LEU A 139 12.73 17.80 -12.93
N ALA A 140 13.36 17.70 -11.77
CA ALA A 140 12.66 17.63 -10.49
C ALA A 140 12.34 19.00 -9.89
N ASP A 141 12.79 20.08 -10.50
CA ASP A 141 12.47 21.43 -10.05
C ASP A 141 10.96 21.69 -10.17
N ILE A 142 10.34 22.14 -9.08
CA ILE A 142 8.92 22.44 -8.99
C ILE A 142 8.63 23.93 -8.70
N GLU A 143 9.65 24.79 -8.78
CA GLU A 143 9.46 26.21 -8.47
C GLU A 143 8.66 26.92 -9.55
N ASP A 144 8.89 26.56 -10.83
CA ASP A 144 8.30 27.18 -12.00
C ASP A 144 7.35 26.23 -12.76
N LEU A 145 6.44 25.54 -12.04
CA LEU A 145 5.42 24.72 -12.68
C LEU A 145 4.42 25.58 -13.45
N LYS A 146 4.21 25.20 -14.71
CA LYS A 146 3.24 25.85 -15.60
C LYS A 146 1.84 25.30 -15.36
N PRO A 147 0.78 25.99 -15.82
CA PRO A 147 -0.60 25.48 -15.70
C PRO A 147 -0.80 24.07 -16.24
N GLU A 148 -0.12 23.71 -17.34
CA GLU A 148 -0.18 22.37 -17.93
C GLU A 148 0.40 21.27 -17.03
N ASP A 149 1.33 21.58 -16.13
CA ASP A 149 1.93 20.62 -15.20
C ASP A 149 0.94 20.16 -14.12
N TYR A 150 -0.15 20.90 -13.94
CA TYR A 150 -1.25 20.56 -13.03
C TYR A 150 -2.36 19.74 -13.70
N ILE A 151 -2.21 19.39 -14.98
CA ILE A 151 -3.17 18.58 -15.74
C ILE A 151 -2.52 17.23 -16.03
N ASP A 152 -3.19 16.13 -15.67
CA ASP A 152 -2.65 14.80 -15.95
C ASP A 152 -2.79 14.44 -17.44
N TRP A 153 -2.04 13.44 -17.89
CA TRP A 153 -2.12 12.92 -19.24
C TRP A 153 -3.50 12.34 -19.54
N GLY A 154 -4.07 12.73 -20.66
CA GLY A 154 -5.43 12.30 -21.06
C GLY A 154 -6.58 13.04 -20.37
N SER A 155 -6.28 14.02 -19.51
CA SER A 155 -7.27 14.90 -18.88
C SER A 155 -7.21 16.31 -19.46
N ASN A 156 -8.32 17.06 -19.32
CA ASN A 156 -8.40 18.50 -19.60
C ASN A 156 -8.66 19.32 -18.33
N GLU A 157 -8.74 18.65 -17.18
CA GLU A 157 -9.07 19.27 -15.90
C GLU A 157 -7.85 19.29 -14.98
N ASN A 158 -7.83 20.23 -14.05
CA ASN A 158 -6.78 20.27 -13.04
C ASN A 158 -6.77 18.97 -12.24
N TYR A 159 -5.55 18.49 -11.97
CA TYR A 159 -5.33 17.26 -11.23
C TYR A 159 -5.83 17.38 -9.79
N GLU A 160 -6.73 16.50 -9.42
CA GLU A 160 -7.17 16.28 -8.06
C GLU A 160 -6.79 14.87 -7.62
N LYS A 161 -6.13 14.77 -6.47
CA LYS A 161 -5.80 13.45 -5.93
C LYS A 161 -7.07 12.78 -5.39
N ALA A 162 -7.70 11.96 -6.19
CA ALA A 162 -8.76 11.08 -5.74
C ALA A 162 -8.15 9.91 -4.92
N ILE A 163 -8.72 9.64 -3.75
CA ILE A 163 -8.41 8.44 -2.97
C ILE A 163 -9.65 7.56 -3.07
N GLY A 164 -9.57 6.54 -3.89
CA GLY A 164 -10.65 5.57 -4.09
C GLY A 164 -10.29 4.18 -3.56
N VAL A 165 -11.24 3.28 -3.57
CA VAL A 165 -11.05 1.86 -3.30
C VAL A 165 -10.61 1.20 -4.62
N GLY A 166 -9.48 0.49 -4.63
CA GLY A 166 -8.93 -0.12 -5.83
C GLY A 166 -9.76 -1.29 -6.37
N GLU A 167 -9.61 -1.59 -7.65
CA GLU A 167 -10.28 -2.74 -8.29
C GLU A 167 -9.86 -4.09 -7.70
N CYS A 168 -8.63 -4.20 -7.21
CA CYS A 168 -8.19 -5.36 -6.42
C CYS A 168 -8.89 -5.45 -5.05
N ALA A 169 -9.54 -4.38 -4.62
CA ALA A 169 -10.48 -4.30 -3.51
C ALA A 169 -11.94 -4.26 -4.01
N GLY A 170 -12.21 -4.73 -5.22
CA GLY A 170 -13.55 -4.85 -5.82
C GLY A 170 -14.49 -5.83 -5.12
N VAL A 171 -14.00 -6.50 -4.10
CA VAL A 171 -14.74 -6.86 -2.92
C VAL A 171 -14.66 -5.63 -2.00
N ILE A 172 -15.76 -4.94 -1.76
CA ILE A 172 -15.91 -4.16 -0.54
C ILE A 172 -15.65 -5.20 0.57
N ILE A 173 -14.39 -5.29 1.01
CA ILE A 173 -14.10 -6.04 2.23
C ILE A 173 -14.81 -5.22 3.28
N ASP A 174 -15.96 -5.71 3.70
CA ASP A 174 -16.55 -5.23 4.94
C ASP A 174 -15.54 -5.56 6.04
N LEU A 175 -14.67 -4.59 6.31
CA LEU A 175 -13.59 -4.76 7.27
C LEU A 175 -14.14 -5.13 8.65
N VAL A 176 -15.34 -4.67 8.97
CA VAL A 176 -16.05 -4.99 10.20
C VAL A 176 -16.45 -6.47 10.18
N ALA A 177 -17.11 -6.93 9.11
CA ALA A 177 -17.47 -8.33 8.95
C ALA A 177 -16.25 -9.25 8.92
N THR A 178 -15.18 -8.84 8.25
CA THR A 178 -13.90 -9.58 8.22
C THR A 178 -13.31 -9.74 9.62
N LEU A 179 -13.26 -8.67 10.41
CA LEU A 179 -12.73 -8.74 11.77
C LEU A 179 -13.59 -9.62 12.70
N PHE A 180 -14.90 -9.62 12.52
CA PHE A 180 -15.78 -10.55 13.25
C PHE A 180 -15.53 -12.01 12.83
N PHE A 181 -15.41 -12.27 11.53
CA PHE A 181 -15.06 -13.60 11.03
C PHE A 181 -13.71 -14.08 11.58
N GLU A 182 -12.68 -13.24 11.52
CA GLU A 182 -11.37 -13.54 12.11
C GLU A 182 -11.46 -13.78 13.63
N SER A 183 -12.32 -13.04 14.35
CA SER A 183 -12.51 -13.23 15.77
C SER A 183 -13.09 -14.60 16.09
N GLN A 184 -14.05 -15.08 15.30
CA GLN A 184 -14.64 -16.40 15.43
C GLN A 184 -13.62 -17.50 15.12
N GLU A 185 -12.85 -17.35 14.03
CA GLU A 185 -11.75 -18.26 13.68
C GLU A 185 -10.71 -18.37 14.81
N LYS A 186 -10.36 -17.24 15.43
CA LYS A 186 -9.46 -17.24 16.60
C LYS A 186 -10.02 -18.01 17.78
N ILE A 187 -11.33 -17.94 18.04
CA ILE A 187 -11.97 -18.75 19.12
C ILE A 187 -11.88 -20.24 18.78
N GLU A 188 -12.12 -20.64 17.55
CA GLU A 188 -11.99 -22.04 17.14
C GLU A 188 -10.54 -22.54 17.30
N ASN A 189 -9.57 -21.73 16.88
CA ASN A 189 -8.15 -22.01 17.06
C ASN A 189 -7.76 -22.07 18.55
N ALA A 190 -8.34 -21.20 19.39
CA ALA A 190 -8.14 -21.23 20.83
C ALA A 190 -8.67 -22.52 21.45
N LYS A 191 -9.86 -22.99 21.01
CA LYS A 191 -10.44 -24.25 21.44
C LYS A 191 -9.59 -25.43 21.01
N ALA A 192 -9.18 -25.48 19.76
CA ALA A 192 -8.34 -26.56 19.24
C ALA A 192 -6.99 -26.63 19.98
N ALA A 193 -6.40 -25.48 20.30
CA ALA A 193 -5.17 -25.41 21.10
C ALA A 193 -5.41 -25.88 22.54
N PHE A 194 -6.55 -25.53 23.15
CA PHE A 194 -6.94 -25.99 24.47
C PHE A 194 -7.11 -27.51 24.51
N ASP A 195 -7.84 -28.09 23.56
CA ASP A 195 -8.07 -29.53 23.46
C ASP A 195 -6.74 -30.30 23.30
N ASN A 196 -5.75 -29.67 22.67
CA ASN A 196 -4.39 -30.20 22.52
C ASN A 196 -3.44 -29.84 23.70
N LYS A 197 -3.95 -29.34 24.82
CA LYS A 197 -3.20 -28.95 26.03
C LYS A 197 -2.12 -27.88 25.79
N LYS A 198 -2.28 -27.06 24.75
CA LYS A 198 -1.40 -25.94 24.41
C LYS A 198 -1.94 -24.65 25.03
N TRP A 199 -1.86 -24.54 26.34
CA TRP A 199 -2.53 -23.48 27.12
C TRP A 199 -2.14 -22.08 26.69
N ALA A 200 -0.83 -21.80 26.53
CA ALA A 200 -0.36 -20.50 26.09
C ALA A 200 -0.86 -20.11 24.70
N VAL A 201 -0.94 -21.06 23.76
CA VAL A 201 -1.46 -20.84 22.40
C VAL A 201 -2.98 -20.56 22.44
N SER A 202 -3.73 -21.30 23.27
CA SER A 202 -5.15 -21.06 23.49
C SER A 202 -5.41 -19.65 24.01
N ILE A 203 -4.64 -19.21 25.02
CA ILE A 203 -4.72 -17.88 25.59
C ILE A 203 -4.40 -16.79 24.55
N TYR A 204 -3.36 -16.99 23.75
CA TYR A 204 -2.99 -16.07 22.69
C TYR A 204 -4.10 -15.89 21.63
N HIS A 205 -4.72 -16.97 21.19
CA HIS A 205 -5.83 -16.89 20.25
C HIS A 205 -7.08 -16.24 20.88
N SER A 206 -7.38 -16.51 22.12
CA SER A 206 -8.44 -15.84 22.86
C SER A 206 -8.21 -14.32 22.95
N TYR A 207 -7.01 -13.91 23.33
CA TYR A 207 -6.60 -12.50 23.32
C TYR A 207 -6.79 -11.85 21.95
N SER A 208 -6.33 -12.52 20.90
CA SER A 208 -6.44 -12.01 19.51
C SER A 208 -7.90 -11.82 19.09
N SER A 209 -8.79 -12.75 19.49
CA SER A 209 -10.23 -12.64 19.24
C SER A 209 -10.85 -11.42 19.93
N ILE A 210 -10.49 -11.17 21.19
CA ILE A 210 -10.97 -10.00 21.93
C ILE A 210 -10.56 -8.70 21.23
N ILE A 211 -9.30 -8.59 20.85
CA ILE A 211 -8.77 -7.38 20.18
C ILE A 211 -9.43 -7.15 18.83
N ASN A 212 -9.59 -8.21 18.01
CA ASN A 212 -10.23 -8.09 16.70
C ASN A 212 -11.70 -7.69 16.80
N SER A 213 -12.46 -8.28 17.72
CA SER A 213 -13.87 -7.95 17.92
C SER A 213 -14.07 -6.52 18.46
N ALA A 214 -13.22 -6.08 19.37
CA ALA A 214 -13.23 -4.69 19.84
C ALA A 214 -12.90 -3.70 18.71
N LYS A 215 -11.87 -4.01 17.91
CA LYS A 215 -11.48 -3.22 16.74
C LYS A 215 -12.60 -3.15 15.71
N ALA A 216 -13.37 -4.22 15.52
CA ALA A 216 -14.49 -4.24 14.58
C ALA A 216 -15.54 -3.17 14.93
N LEU A 217 -15.94 -3.05 16.20
CA LEU A 217 -16.88 -2.00 16.63
C LEU A 217 -16.29 -0.60 16.51
N LEU A 218 -15.02 -0.41 16.88
CA LEU A 218 -14.37 0.90 16.75
C LEU A 218 -14.33 1.36 15.29
N ILE A 219 -14.04 0.46 14.35
CA ILE A 219 -14.07 0.77 12.91
C ILE A 219 -15.49 1.07 12.44
N ALA A 220 -16.49 0.33 12.92
CA ALA A 220 -17.90 0.59 12.63
C ALA A 220 -18.33 2.01 13.01
N ASP A 221 -17.79 2.53 14.11
CA ASP A 221 -17.97 3.92 14.58
C ASP A 221 -16.98 4.92 13.96
N ASN A 222 -16.28 4.56 12.85
CA ASN A 222 -15.28 5.38 12.19
C ASN A 222 -14.07 5.79 13.07
N LYS A 223 -13.80 5.03 14.14
CA LYS A 223 -12.63 5.22 14.99
C LYS A 223 -11.41 4.54 14.37
N LYS A 224 -10.34 5.28 14.12
CA LYS A 224 -9.09 4.77 13.50
C LYS A 224 -8.06 4.50 14.59
N THR A 225 -8.02 3.28 15.10
CA THR A 225 -7.03 2.85 16.08
C THR A 225 -6.19 1.70 15.52
N ASN A 226 -4.87 1.84 15.53
CA ASN A 226 -3.93 0.91 14.90
C ASN A 226 -3.04 0.15 15.89
N THR A 227 -3.09 0.48 17.17
CA THR A 227 -2.30 -0.17 18.21
C THR A 227 -3.21 -0.89 19.22
N HIS A 228 -2.73 -2.01 19.80
CA HIS A 228 -3.51 -2.74 20.80
C HIS A 228 -3.85 -1.87 21.99
N ILE A 229 -2.92 -1.04 22.48
CA ILE A 229 -3.16 -0.10 23.58
C ILE A 229 -4.24 0.91 23.21
N GLY A 230 -4.18 1.48 22.00
CA GLY A 230 -5.21 2.38 21.51
C GLY A 230 -6.58 1.71 21.40
N ILE A 231 -6.65 0.47 20.88
CA ILE A 231 -7.91 -0.29 20.83
C ILE A 231 -8.48 -0.50 22.23
N ILE A 232 -7.65 -0.88 23.21
CA ILE A 232 -8.07 -1.12 24.58
C ILE A 232 -8.64 0.16 25.20
N ASN A 233 -7.94 1.28 25.09
CA ASN A 233 -8.37 2.56 25.66
C ASN A 233 -9.65 3.09 24.99
N ASP A 234 -9.67 3.09 23.66
CA ASP A 234 -10.81 3.61 22.90
C ASP A 234 -12.07 2.75 23.12
N PHE A 235 -11.91 1.44 23.23
CA PHE A 235 -13.03 0.53 23.51
C PHE A 235 -13.56 0.71 24.93
N ASP A 236 -12.68 0.82 25.92
CA ASP A 236 -13.08 1.07 27.31
C ASP A 236 -13.90 2.37 27.43
N GLU A 237 -13.41 3.45 26.81
CA GLU A 237 -14.07 4.75 26.86
C GLU A 237 -15.42 4.75 26.11
N ASN A 238 -15.46 4.23 24.89
CA ASN A 238 -16.64 4.37 24.03
C ASN A 238 -17.70 3.31 24.23
N TYR A 239 -17.39 2.15 24.81
CA TYR A 239 -18.33 1.05 24.95
C TYR A 239 -18.52 0.58 26.37
N VAL A 240 -17.46 0.44 27.18
CA VAL A 240 -17.58 -0.06 28.55
C VAL A 240 -18.02 1.05 29.50
N ARG A 241 -17.29 2.14 29.58
CA ARG A 241 -17.65 3.28 30.47
C ARG A 241 -18.92 3.98 30.04
N SER A 242 -19.25 3.95 28.76
CA SER A 242 -20.53 4.47 28.26
C SER A 242 -21.72 3.56 28.54
N GLY A 243 -21.51 2.36 29.10
CA GLY A 243 -22.56 1.39 29.40
C GLY A 243 -23.17 0.66 28.20
N LYS A 244 -22.58 0.80 27.02
CA LYS A 244 -23.02 0.12 25.80
C LYS A 244 -22.74 -1.38 25.83
N ILE A 245 -21.59 -1.76 26.38
CA ILE A 245 -21.18 -3.15 26.58
C ILE A 245 -20.94 -3.37 28.08
N ASP A 246 -21.73 -4.25 28.68
CA ASP A 246 -21.58 -4.60 30.08
C ASP A 246 -20.39 -5.53 30.29
N LEU A 247 -19.41 -5.07 31.08
CA LEU A 247 -18.18 -5.77 31.44
C LEU A 247 -17.91 -5.54 32.93
N ILE A 248 -17.47 -6.58 33.62
CA ILE A 248 -17.06 -6.46 35.03
C ILE A 248 -15.65 -5.85 35.08
N GLY A 249 -15.53 -4.61 35.53
CA GLY A 249 -14.27 -3.85 35.58
C GLY A 249 -13.99 -3.10 34.28
N THR A 250 -12.72 -2.84 34.03
CA THR A 250 -12.28 -2.14 32.82
C THR A 250 -12.00 -3.12 31.68
N PHE A 251 -12.08 -2.64 30.43
CA PHE A 251 -11.68 -3.47 29.29
C PHE A 251 -10.19 -3.81 29.32
N GLU A 252 -9.38 -2.89 29.85
CA GLU A 252 -7.95 -3.13 30.08
C GLU A 252 -7.72 -4.32 31.01
N ASP A 253 -8.37 -4.36 32.16
CA ASP A 253 -8.24 -5.48 33.10
C ASP A 253 -8.73 -6.79 32.50
N PHE A 254 -9.80 -6.75 31.70
CA PHE A 254 -10.34 -7.91 31.01
C PHE A 254 -9.36 -8.47 29.99
N VAL A 255 -8.76 -7.61 29.17
CA VAL A 255 -7.81 -8.02 28.12
C VAL A 255 -6.47 -8.43 28.72
N LEU A 256 -5.91 -7.60 29.62
CA LEU A 256 -4.54 -7.76 30.12
C LEU A 256 -4.41 -8.71 31.32
N GLN A 257 -5.47 -9.45 31.69
CA GLN A 257 -5.34 -10.53 32.70
C GLN A 257 -4.28 -11.59 32.28
N ILE A 258 -3.96 -11.67 30.98
CA ILE A 258 -2.86 -12.52 30.47
C ILE A 258 -1.50 -12.15 31.08
N ASN A 259 -1.28 -10.90 31.44
CA ASN A 259 -0.04 -10.42 32.04
C ASN A 259 0.07 -10.74 33.56
N LYS A 260 -1.05 -11.12 34.18
CA LYS A 260 -1.17 -11.37 35.62
C LYS A 260 -1.31 -12.86 35.95
N ASN A 261 -1.41 -13.73 34.94
CA ASN A 261 -1.67 -15.16 35.11
C ASN A 261 -0.70 -16.01 34.28
N GLU A 262 -0.22 -17.08 34.92
CA GLU A 262 0.54 -18.12 34.23
C GLU A 262 -0.36 -18.93 33.27
N PRO A 263 0.19 -19.46 32.17
CA PRO A 263 -0.57 -20.21 31.16
C PRO A 263 -0.94 -21.62 31.66
N THR A 264 -1.83 -21.70 32.63
CA THR A 264 -2.37 -22.94 33.18
C THR A 264 -3.63 -23.37 32.47
N GLU A 265 -4.01 -24.65 32.62
CA GLU A 265 -5.30 -25.18 32.13
C GLU A 265 -6.49 -24.37 32.64
N ALA A 266 -6.50 -24.10 33.92
CA ALA A 266 -7.60 -23.37 34.58
C ALA A 266 -7.75 -21.96 34.02
N PHE A 267 -6.66 -21.22 33.84
CA PHE A 267 -6.70 -19.88 33.28
C PHE A 267 -7.08 -19.92 31.80
N ALA A 268 -6.48 -20.82 30.99
CA ALA A 268 -6.83 -20.96 29.58
C ALA A 268 -8.31 -21.26 29.35
N LYS A 269 -8.89 -22.18 30.16
CA LYS A 269 -10.30 -22.52 30.10
C LYS A 269 -11.19 -21.30 30.41
N LYS A 270 -10.88 -20.63 31.52
CA LYS A 270 -11.62 -19.44 31.94
C LYS A 270 -11.57 -18.35 30.88
N TYR A 271 -10.37 -18.03 30.39
CA TYR A 271 -10.15 -16.95 29.42
C TYR A 271 -10.83 -17.23 28.08
N LEU A 272 -10.84 -18.49 27.63
CA LEU A 272 -11.58 -18.93 26.44
C LEU A 272 -13.09 -18.74 26.57
N VAL A 273 -13.65 -19.10 27.74
CA VAL A 273 -15.10 -18.91 28.01
C VAL A 273 -15.45 -17.43 28.06
N ASP A 274 -14.68 -16.64 28.79
CA ASP A 274 -14.85 -15.19 28.89
C ASP A 274 -14.78 -14.50 27.51
N THR A 275 -13.84 -14.95 26.64
CA THR A 275 -13.70 -14.46 25.28
C THR A 275 -14.94 -14.73 24.43
N ARG A 276 -15.52 -15.93 24.51
CA ARG A 276 -16.75 -16.26 23.78
C ARG A 276 -17.91 -15.38 24.19
N LEU A 277 -18.13 -15.26 25.49
CA LEU A 277 -19.18 -14.40 26.03
C LEU A 277 -18.98 -12.93 25.61
N PHE A 278 -17.75 -12.47 25.56
CA PHE A 278 -17.45 -11.13 25.10
C PHE A 278 -17.77 -10.96 23.59
N LEU A 279 -17.36 -11.89 22.75
CA LEU A 279 -17.67 -11.84 21.32
C LEU A 279 -19.19 -11.84 21.07
N GLU A 280 -19.94 -12.69 21.77
CA GLU A 280 -21.40 -12.73 21.67
C GLU A 280 -22.03 -11.38 22.02
N LYS A 281 -21.57 -10.72 23.10
CA LYS A 281 -22.02 -9.37 23.47
C LYS A 281 -21.75 -8.32 22.42
N VAL A 282 -20.54 -8.34 21.85
CA VAL A 282 -20.09 -7.40 20.83
C VAL A 282 -20.89 -7.59 19.53
N GLU A 283 -21.11 -8.84 19.10
CA GLU A 283 -21.94 -9.14 17.92
C GLU A 283 -23.41 -8.78 18.11
N ALA A 284 -23.96 -9.05 19.31
CA ALA A 284 -25.33 -8.67 19.64
C ALA A 284 -25.50 -7.14 19.60
N TYR A 285 -24.56 -6.40 20.17
CA TYR A 285 -24.56 -4.94 20.12
C TYR A 285 -24.55 -4.44 18.67
N ARG A 286 -23.65 -4.98 17.83
CA ARG A 286 -23.58 -4.60 16.43
C ARG A 286 -24.86 -4.89 15.64
N LYS A 287 -25.50 -6.01 15.90
CA LYS A 287 -26.81 -6.35 15.27
C LYS A 287 -27.90 -5.35 15.62
N LEU A 288 -27.91 -4.83 16.85
CA LEU A 288 -28.89 -3.82 17.28
C LEU A 288 -28.64 -2.45 16.59
N GLU A 289 -27.39 -2.09 16.32
CA GLU A 289 -27.06 -0.86 15.61
C GLU A 289 -27.45 -0.88 14.13
N LEU A 290 -27.57 -2.05 13.53
CA LEU A 290 -27.92 -2.21 12.12
C LEU A 290 -29.44 -2.27 11.85
N GLN A 291 -30.26 -2.33 12.91
CA GLN A 291 -31.73 -2.30 12.86
C GLN A 291 -32.26 -0.87 12.97
#